data_66532e1b3c79f21d4d55c8735c493ecb
#
_entry.id   66532e1b3c79f21d4d55c8735c493ecb
#
_cell.length_a   1.000
_cell.length_b   1.000
_cell.length_c   1.000
_cell.angle_alpha   90.00
_cell.angle_beta   90.00
_cell.angle_gamma   90.00
#
_symmetry.space_group_name_H-M   'P 1'
#
loop_
_entity.id
_entity.type
_entity.pdbx_description
1 polymer ?
#
loop_
_entity_poly.entity_id
_entity_poly.type
_entity_poly.pdbx_seq_one_letter_code
_entity_poly.pdbx_strand_id
1 'polypeptide(L)'
;IILLDNGTRATLPLSNMGGGMNAVGIGILYLVLGNMVAVFSDALVKVLEPDQPVFQFVFFRQLSAAILLAPWLLWSWRRNPPVALKWHLLRAHIWAVGVCLMVIALTRLPLATANALFYAAPLMMVPLAVWLAGEAISRQKVLTAFIGFVGVLIVLRPTEVNWAALAALGVALSMALNNLLIKRIPLQQPIAQTLFFTNVLSMPFIMALAWWEGGDWQWQMWWPAFGSSALIMVYAGLCVVAYRKAEASKIASAEYTGLLMAVAIGVWLFDEQPGLPLLLGCLCIILPLIAMARSKPKPQVEPAL
;
A
#
# COMPACT_ATOMS: atom_id res chain seq x y z
N ILE A 1 -0.82 -3.28 -3.32
CA ILE A 1 -1.68 -4.51 -3.38
C ILE A 1 -1.24 -5.30 -4.60
N ILE A 2 -0.24 -6.16 -4.43
CA ILE A 2 0.20 -7.07 -5.50
C ILE A 2 -0.72 -8.29 -5.45
N LEU A 3 -1.71 -8.33 -6.33
CA LEU A 3 -2.45 -9.55 -6.65
C LEU A 3 -1.62 -10.32 -7.67
N LEU A 4 -0.84 -11.28 -7.21
CA LEU A 4 -0.20 -12.27 -8.09
C LEU A 4 -1.29 -13.23 -8.56
N ASP A 5 -1.70 -13.10 -9.83
CA ASP A 5 -2.53 -14.04 -10.54
C ASP A 5 -1.67 -15.27 -10.93
N ASN A 6 -1.99 -16.41 -10.35
CA ASN A 6 -1.47 -17.71 -10.80
C ASN A 6 -2.41 -18.28 -11.86
N GLY A 7 -2.07 -18.01 -13.13
CA GLY A 7 -2.26 -18.93 -14.23
C GLY A 7 -3.66 -19.47 -14.53
N THR A 8 -4.52 -18.69 -15.17
CA THR A 8 -5.41 -19.22 -16.20
C THR A 8 -5.39 -18.28 -17.40
N ARG A 9 -4.68 -18.71 -18.44
CA ARG A 9 -4.65 -18.05 -19.75
C ARG A 9 -6.04 -18.20 -20.40
N ALA A 10 -6.83 -17.13 -20.36
CA ALA A 10 -7.80 -16.86 -21.40
C ALA A 10 -7.19 -15.78 -22.31
N THR A 11 -6.37 -16.18 -23.24
CA THR A 11 -5.91 -15.31 -24.33
C THR A 11 -7.06 -15.12 -25.30
N LEU A 12 -7.78 -14.00 -25.17
CA LEU A 12 -8.54 -13.46 -26.28
C LEU A 12 -7.56 -12.70 -27.18
N PRO A 13 -7.45 -13.04 -28.48
CA PRO A 13 -6.63 -12.28 -29.41
C PRO A 13 -7.34 -10.96 -29.73
N LEU A 14 -6.90 -9.86 -29.11
CA LEU A 14 -7.26 -8.53 -29.59
C LEU A 14 -6.31 -8.17 -30.73
N SER A 15 -6.86 -8.26 -31.94
CA SER A 15 -6.29 -7.81 -33.19
C SER A 15 -5.78 -6.36 -33.08
N ASN A 16 -4.59 -6.13 -33.68
CA ASN A 16 -4.03 -4.83 -33.99
C ASN A 16 -5.04 -3.92 -34.68
N MET A 17 -5.44 -2.84 -34.04
CA MET A 17 -6.04 -1.68 -34.72
C MET A 17 -5.42 -0.39 -34.15
N GLY A 18 -4.64 0.25 -34.97
CA GLY A 18 -4.41 1.69 -35.07
C GLY A 18 -3.94 2.45 -33.82
N GLY A 19 -2.71 3.00 -33.83
CA GLY A 19 -2.31 4.29 -33.21
C GLY A 19 -2.48 4.54 -31.71
N GLY A 20 -3.04 3.63 -30.93
CA GLY A 20 -3.27 3.77 -29.48
C GLY A 20 -2.15 3.13 -28.64
N MET A 21 -1.98 3.63 -27.41
CA MET A 21 -1.08 3.01 -26.42
C MET A 21 -1.36 1.51 -26.31
N ASN A 22 -0.30 0.68 -26.31
CA ASN A 22 -0.43 -0.75 -26.11
C ASN A 22 -0.94 -1.05 -24.68
N ALA A 23 -1.43 -2.27 -24.42
CA ALA A 23 -2.01 -2.65 -23.13
C ALA A 23 -1.07 -2.40 -21.92
N VAL A 24 0.24 -2.53 -22.14
CA VAL A 24 1.27 -2.22 -21.13
C VAL A 24 1.33 -0.73 -20.84
N GLY A 25 1.34 0.12 -21.89
CA GLY A 25 1.33 1.57 -21.72
C GLY A 25 0.10 2.07 -20.98
N ILE A 26 -1.07 1.50 -21.27
CA ILE A 26 -2.32 1.80 -20.57
C ILE A 26 -2.23 1.36 -19.09
N GLY A 27 -1.69 0.17 -18.83
CA GLY A 27 -1.48 -0.31 -17.47
C GLY A 27 -0.54 0.59 -16.66
N ILE A 28 0.57 1.03 -17.25
CA ILE A 28 1.49 2.00 -16.64
C ILE A 28 0.78 3.32 -16.35
N LEU A 29 0.01 3.85 -17.28
CA LEU A 29 -0.73 5.10 -17.08
C LEU A 29 -1.70 5.01 -15.91
N TYR A 30 -2.47 3.92 -15.78
CA TYR A 30 -3.37 3.72 -14.63
C TYR A 30 -2.62 3.63 -13.31
N LEU A 31 -1.43 2.99 -13.25
CA LEU A 31 -0.63 2.95 -12.02
C LEU A 31 -0.06 4.32 -11.67
N VAL A 32 0.45 5.07 -12.63
CA VAL A 32 0.97 6.44 -12.41
C VAL A 32 -0.13 7.36 -11.88
N LEU A 33 -1.32 7.34 -12.50
CA LEU A 33 -2.48 8.11 -12.04
C LEU A 33 -2.94 7.64 -10.65
N GLY A 34 -2.96 6.33 -10.42
CA GLY A 34 -3.29 5.75 -9.13
C GLY A 34 -2.33 6.22 -8.03
N ASN A 35 -1.04 6.15 -8.27
CA ASN A 35 -0.03 6.60 -7.31
C ASN A 35 -0.16 8.10 -7.00
N MET A 36 -0.44 8.92 -7.99
CA MET A 36 -0.72 10.33 -7.76
C MET A 36 -1.92 10.53 -6.83
N VAL A 37 -3.01 9.80 -7.08
CA VAL A 37 -4.21 9.83 -6.22
C VAL A 37 -3.91 9.35 -4.80
N ALA A 38 -3.09 8.29 -4.64
CA ALA A 38 -2.68 7.78 -3.33
C ALA A 38 -1.87 8.81 -2.55
N VAL A 39 -0.93 9.51 -3.20
CA VAL A 39 -0.13 10.55 -2.54
C VAL A 39 -0.98 11.77 -2.16
N PHE A 40 -2.00 12.12 -2.96
CA PHE A 40 -2.98 13.13 -2.54
C PHE A 40 -3.81 12.67 -1.32
N SER A 41 -4.13 11.39 -1.21
CA SER A 41 -4.73 10.84 0.02
C SER A 41 -3.82 11.04 1.22
N ASP A 42 -2.52 10.78 1.08
CA ASP A 42 -1.52 10.99 2.14
C ASP A 42 -1.37 12.48 2.47
N ALA A 43 -1.41 13.36 1.47
CA ALA A 43 -1.39 14.81 1.67
C ALA A 43 -2.58 15.30 2.50
N LEU A 44 -3.79 14.73 2.31
CA LEU A 44 -4.95 15.04 3.16
C LEU A 44 -4.77 14.58 4.62
N VAL A 45 -4.01 13.52 4.86
CA VAL A 45 -3.64 13.13 6.22
C VAL A 45 -2.59 14.07 6.79
N LYS A 46 -1.64 14.51 5.97
CA LYS A 46 -0.55 15.39 6.40
C LYS A 46 -1.01 16.79 6.82
N VAL A 47 -2.17 17.29 6.33
CA VAL A 47 -2.71 18.58 6.78
C VAL A 47 -3.28 18.54 8.21
N LEU A 48 -3.39 17.35 8.82
CA LEU A 48 -3.77 17.24 10.22
C LEU A 48 -2.63 17.74 11.12
N GLU A 49 -2.99 18.40 12.20
CA GLU A 49 -2.01 18.81 13.21
C GLU A 49 -1.47 17.58 13.96
N PRO A 50 -0.20 17.58 14.41
CA PRO A 50 0.41 16.44 15.08
C PRO A 50 -0.27 16.02 16.39
N ASP A 51 -0.99 16.96 17.04
CA ASP A 51 -1.66 16.74 18.32
C ASP A 51 -3.15 16.36 18.19
N GLN A 52 -3.65 16.22 16.95
CA GLN A 52 -5.02 15.78 16.74
C GLN A 52 -5.20 14.31 17.08
N PRO A 53 -6.42 13.91 17.56
CA PRO A 53 -6.68 12.54 17.99
C PRO A 53 -6.61 11.55 16.82
N VAL A 54 -5.61 10.70 16.86
CA VAL A 54 -5.28 9.74 15.80
C VAL A 54 -6.38 8.72 15.62
N PHE A 55 -6.90 8.17 16.73
CA PHE A 55 -7.88 7.08 16.65
C PHE A 55 -9.25 7.58 16.17
N GLN A 56 -9.64 8.81 16.51
CA GLN A 56 -10.85 9.43 15.97
C GLN A 56 -10.74 9.60 14.44
N PHE A 57 -9.59 10.10 13.96
CA PHE A 57 -9.38 10.22 12.51
C PHE A 57 -9.44 8.87 11.80
N VAL A 58 -8.77 7.84 12.35
CA VAL A 58 -8.77 6.49 11.78
C VAL A 58 -10.18 5.89 11.78
N PHE A 59 -10.96 6.12 12.83
CA PHE A 59 -12.36 5.72 12.88
C PHE A 59 -13.18 6.37 11.76
N PHE A 60 -13.09 7.69 11.59
CA PHE A 60 -13.79 8.39 10.52
C PHE A 60 -13.35 7.90 9.13
N ARG A 61 -12.07 7.61 8.95
CA ARG A 61 -11.54 7.07 7.70
C ARG A 61 -12.08 5.67 7.40
N GLN A 62 -12.13 4.78 8.39
CA GLN A 62 -12.71 3.45 8.24
C GLN A 62 -14.23 3.49 7.99
N LEU A 63 -14.95 4.34 8.70
CA LEU A 63 -16.38 4.54 8.51
C LEU A 63 -16.67 5.07 7.10
N SER A 64 -15.89 6.04 6.62
CA SER A 64 -16.00 6.56 5.26
C SER A 64 -15.77 5.47 4.22
N ALA A 65 -14.73 4.64 4.39
CA ALA A 65 -14.46 3.51 3.50
C ALA A 65 -15.62 2.50 3.50
N ALA A 66 -16.19 2.21 4.68
CA ALA A 66 -17.35 1.32 4.81
C ALA A 66 -18.57 1.86 4.06
N ILE A 67 -18.88 3.16 4.21
CA ILE A 67 -19.99 3.81 3.52
C ILE A 67 -19.79 3.75 1.99
N LEU A 68 -18.59 4.08 1.51
CA LEU A 68 -18.26 4.07 0.08
C LEU A 68 -18.35 2.66 -0.54
N LEU A 69 -18.00 1.62 0.22
CA LEU A 69 -17.99 0.24 -0.26
C LEU A 69 -19.32 -0.49 -0.04
N ALA A 70 -20.20 0.03 0.85
CA ALA A 70 -21.47 -0.62 1.21
C ALA A 70 -22.37 -0.95 0.01
N PRO A 71 -22.58 -0.07 -1.01
CA PRO A 71 -23.43 -0.41 -2.16
C PRO A 71 -22.93 -1.64 -2.92
N TRP A 72 -21.62 -1.74 -3.13
CA TRP A 72 -21.00 -2.88 -3.81
C TRP A 72 -21.00 -4.14 -2.97
N LEU A 73 -20.85 -4.03 -1.65
CA LEU A 73 -20.98 -5.14 -0.74
C LEU A 73 -22.39 -5.74 -0.81
N LEU A 74 -23.44 -4.92 -0.68
CA LEU A 74 -24.83 -5.36 -0.72
C LEU A 74 -25.17 -6.07 -2.03
N TRP A 75 -24.64 -5.58 -3.16
CA TRP A 75 -24.82 -6.20 -4.45
C TRP A 75 -24.08 -7.55 -4.59
N SER A 76 -22.86 -7.64 -4.04
CA SER A 76 -22.02 -8.84 -4.17
C SER A 76 -22.33 -9.93 -3.13
N TRP A 77 -22.88 -9.56 -1.96
CA TRP A 77 -23.10 -10.45 -0.82
C TRP A 77 -23.94 -11.68 -1.16
N ARG A 78 -25.03 -11.48 -1.90
CA ARG A 78 -25.93 -12.57 -2.28
C ARG A 78 -25.30 -13.57 -3.26
N ARG A 79 -24.32 -13.13 -4.05
CA ARG A 79 -23.64 -13.94 -5.07
C ARG A 79 -22.40 -14.65 -4.54
N ASN A 80 -21.71 -14.02 -3.62
CA ASN A 80 -20.45 -14.49 -3.07
C ASN A 80 -20.47 -14.28 -1.55
N PRO A 81 -20.91 -15.28 -0.78
CA PRO A 81 -20.91 -15.18 0.67
C PRO A 81 -19.46 -15.02 1.17
N PRO A 82 -19.24 -14.24 2.26
CA PRO A 82 -17.91 -14.02 2.80
C PRO A 82 -17.31 -15.31 3.33
N VAL A 83 -16.06 -15.56 2.98
CA VAL A 83 -15.30 -16.74 3.43
C VAL A 83 -14.01 -16.28 4.12
N ALA A 84 -13.35 -17.19 4.83
CA ALA A 84 -12.06 -16.93 5.48
C ALA A 84 -12.08 -15.76 6.49
N LEU A 85 -13.19 -15.56 7.21
CA LEU A 85 -13.41 -14.42 8.13
C LEU A 85 -12.28 -14.23 9.15
N LYS A 86 -11.68 -15.31 9.66
CA LYS A 86 -10.53 -15.23 10.59
C LYS A 86 -9.33 -14.49 10.00
N TRP A 87 -9.07 -14.67 8.70
CA TRP A 87 -7.97 -14.00 8.02
C TRP A 87 -8.30 -12.53 7.74
N HIS A 88 -9.57 -12.23 7.44
CA HIS A 88 -10.03 -10.84 7.35
C HIS A 88 -9.92 -10.12 8.68
N LEU A 89 -10.28 -10.77 9.79
CA LEU A 89 -10.18 -10.19 11.13
C LEU A 89 -8.72 -9.85 11.47
N LEU A 90 -7.80 -10.79 11.27
CA LEU A 90 -6.37 -10.57 11.50
C LEU A 90 -5.83 -9.43 10.63
N ARG A 91 -6.14 -9.44 9.33
CA ARG A 91 -5.72 -8.41 8.39
C ARG A 91 -6.27 -7.04 8.75
N ALA A 92 -7.54 -6.97 9.16
CA ALA A 92 -8.19 -5.72 9.56
C ALA A 92 -7.46 -5.06 10.73
N HIS A 93 -7.07 -5.82 11.76
CA HIS A 93 -6.36 -5.26 12.92
C HIS A 93 -4.93 -4.84 12.56
N ILE A 94 -4.20 -5.66 11.78
CA ILE A 94 -2.87 -5.28 11.29
C ILE A 94 -2.96 -3.99 10.45
N TRP A 95 -3.96 -3.90 9.57
CA TRP A 95 -4.20 -2.71 8.75
C TRP A 95 -4.53 -1.48 9.61
N ALA A 96 -5.42 -1.62 10.60
CA ALA A 96 -5.79 -0.54 11.49
C ALA A 96 -4.59 0.02 12.27
N VAL A 97 -3.74 -0.85 12.82
CA VAL A 97 -2.47 -0.44 13.44
C VAL A 97 -1.59 0.30 12.44
N GLY A 98 -1.46 -0.23 11.21
CA GLY A 98 -0.71 0.43 10.14
C GLY A 98 -1.24 1.82 9.82
N VAL A 99 -2.56 2.01 9.75
CA VAL A 99 -3.18 3.32 9.49
C VAL A 99 -2.95 4.29 10.64
N CYS A 100 -3.03 3.85 11.90
CA CYS A 100 -2.69 4.69 13.06
C CYS A 100 -1.23 5.18 12.99
N LEU A 101 -0.31 4.26 12.71
CA LEU A 101 1.11 4.60 12.54
C LEU A 101 1.35 5.52 11.34
N MET A 102 0.56 5.36 10.27
CA MET A 102 0.62 6.22 9.08
C MET A 102 0.22 7.66 9.42
N VAL A 103 -0.84 7.87 10.19
CA VAL A 103 -1.24 9.21 10.65
C VAL A 103 -0.12 9.85 11.46
N ILE A 104 0.48 9.13 12.40
CA ILE A 104 1.62 9.60 13.20
C ILE A 104 2.81 9.96 12.31
N ALA A 105 3.12 9.14 11.32
CA ALA A 105 4.24 9.39 10.42
C ALA A 105 4.01 10.61 9.53
N LEU A 106 2.84 10.69 8.87
CA LEU A 106 2.53 11.75 7.91
C LEU A 106 2.36 13.12 8.57
N THR A 107 1.85 13.18 9.79
CA THR A 107 1.70 14.45 10.51
C THR A 107 3.02 15.01 11.05
N ARG A 108 4.05 14.15 11.21
CA ARG A 108 5.33 14.55 11.86
C ARG A 108 6.55 14.47 10.96
N LEU A 109 6.47 13.80 9.81
CA LEU A 109 7.56 13.70 8.83
C LEU A 109 7.21 14.47 7.55
N PRO A 110 8.23 14.90 6.79
CA PRO A 110 8.02 15.30 5.41
C PRO A 110 7.33 14.20 4.60
N LEU A 111 6.42 14.59 3.71
CA LEU A 111 5.60 13.66 2.91
C LEU A 111 6.48 12.67 2.11
N ALA A 112 7.54 13.22 1.49
CA ALA A 112 8.49 12.41 0.74
C ALA A 112 9.25 11.42 1.63
N THR A 113 9.66 11.83 2.85
CA THR A 113 10.37 10.97 3.80
C THR A 113 9.47 9.85 4.31
N ALA A 114 8.22 10.15 4.71
CA ALA A 114 7.26 9.15 5.15
C ALA A 114 7.01 8.12 4.05
N ASN A 115 6.73 8.58 2.82
CA ASN A 115 6.50 7.68 1.69
C ASN A 115 7.73 6.84 1.34
N ALA A 116 8.96 7.41 1.38
CA ALA A 116 10.18 6.64 1.16
C ALA A 116 10.30 5.45 2.12
N LEU A 117 9.95 5.66 3.40
CA LEU A 117 9.95 4.61 4.42
C LEU A 117 8.80 3.59 4.20
N PHE A 118 7.63 4.00 3.70
CA PHE A 118 6.55 3.07 3.34
C PHE A 118 6.96 2.13 2.20
N TYR A 119 7.77 2.61 1.25
CA TYR A 119 8.34 1.77 0.18
C TYR A 119 9.36 0.74 0.68
N ALA A 120 9.70 0.71 1.97
CA ALA A 120 10.41 -0.40 2.58
C ALA A 120 9.55 -1.68 2.72
N ALA A 121 8.23 -1.61 2.55
CA ALA A 121 7.33 -2.77 2.67
C ALA A 121 7.73 -3.97 1.79
N PRO A 122 8.06 -3.82 0.49
CA PRO A 122 8.54 -4.94 -0.33
C PRO A 122 9.84 -5.55 0.20
N LEU A 123 10.73 -4.75 0.79
CA LEU A 123 11.99 -5.23 1.38
C LEU A 123 11.73 -6.07 2.63
N MET A 124 10.81 -5.63 3.49
CA MET A 124 10.39 -6.37 4.69
C MET A 124 9.62 -7.65 4.32
N MET A 125 8.93 -7.66 3.18
CA MET A 125 8.19 -8.84 2.72
C MET A 125 9.13 -10.02 2.42
N VAL A 126 10.37 -9.78 1.99
CA VAL A 126 11.34 -10.84 1.67
C VAL A 126 11.64 -11.74 2.89
N PRO A 127 12.15 -11.23 4.02
CA PRO A 127 12.39 -12.08 5.19
C PRO A 127 11.10 -12.66 5.78
N LEU A 128 9.99 -11.91 5.75
CA LEU A 128 8.71 -12.40 6.25
C LEU A 128 8.14 -13.55 5.41
N ALA A 129 8.31 -13.53 4.08
CA ALA A 129 7.87 -14.61 3.21
C ALA A 129 8.61 -15.92 3.49
N VAL A 130 9.90 -15.83 3.84
CA VAL A 130 10.66 -17.00 4.28
C VAL A 130 10.18 -17.53 5.61
N TRP A 131 10.07 -16.64 6.59
CA TRP A 131 9.72 -17.03 7.95
C TRP A 131 8.27 -17.53 8.07
N LEU A 132 7.31 -16.86 7.42
CA LEU A 132 5.87 -17.17 7.53
C LEU A 132 5.36 -18.15 6.46
N ALA A 133 5.95 -18.16 5.28
CA ALA A 133 5.50 -18.95 4.14
C ALA A 133 6.50 -20.05 3.73
N GLY A 134 7.67 -20.15 4.35
CA GLY A 134 8.70 -21.14 4.01
C GLY A 134 9.26 -20.97 2.60
N GLU A 135 9.15 -19.77 2.00
CA GLU A 135 9.63 -19.53 0.63
C GLU A 135 11.16 -19.60 0.55
N ALA A 136 11.69 -20.25 -0.47
CA ALA A 136 13.14 -20.26 -0.74
C ALA A 136 13.62 -18.87 -1.18
N ILE A 137 14.71 -18.40 -0.57
CA ILE A 137 15.29 -17.11 -0.92
C ILE A 137 16.31 -17.27 -2.05
N SER A 138 16.16 -16.48 -3.11
CA SER A 138 17.23 -16.32 -4.10
C SER A 138 18.26 -15.29 -3.61
N ARG A 139 19.54 -15.48 -4.01
CA ARG A 139 20.62 -14.52 -3.71
C ARG A 139 20.27 -13.09 -4.16
N GLN A 140 19.55 -12.96 -5.27
CA GLN A 140 19.12 -11.67 -5.79
C GLN A 140 18.11 -10.98 -4.83
N LYS A 141 17.14 -11.72 -4.26
CA LYS A 141 16.18 -11.16 -3.29
C LYS A 141 16.90 -10.68 -2.02
N VAL A 142 17.91 -11.45 -1.53
CA VAL A 142 18.73 -11.05 -0.37
C VAL A 142 19.50 -9.78 -0.66
N LEU A 143 20.17 -9.69 -1.80
CA LEU A 143 20.93 -8.50 -2.19
C LEU A 143 20.02 -7.26 -2.33
N THR A 144 18.87 -7.41 -2.96
CA THR A 144 17.86 -6.35 -3.08
C THR A 144 17.40 -5.87 -1.71
N ALA A 145 17.09 -6.80 -0.80
CA ALA A 145 16.67 -6.45 0.56
C ALA A 145 17.79 -5.73 1.33
N PHE A 146 19.03 -6.18 1.20
CA PHE A 146 20.18 -5.55 1.87
C PHE A 146 20.43 -4.12 1.37
N ILE A 147 20.52 -3.91 0.04
CA ILE A 147 20.73 -2.56 -0.54
C ILE A 147 19.57 -1.63 -0.17
N GLY A 148 18.33 -2.12 -0.27
CA GLY A 148 17.16 -1.35 0.11
C GLY A 148 17.15 -0.99 1.61
N PHE A 149 17.60 -1.90 2.49
CA PHE A 149 17.72 -1.63 3.92
C PHE A 149 18.78 -0.54 4.21
N VAL A 150 19.91 -0.56 3.49
CA VAL A 150 20.90 0.54 3.55
C VAL A 150 20.23 1.86 3.11
N GLY A 151 19.41 1.84 2.05
CA GLY A 151 18.63 3.01 1.64
C GLY A 151 17.70 3.54 2.74
N VAL A 152 17.00 2.64 3.44
CA VAL A 152 16.18 3.00 4.62
C VAL A 152 17.01 3.66 5.71
N LEU A 153 18.18 3.14 6.03
CA LEU A 153 19.08 3.73 7.03
C LEU A 153 19.57 5.14 6.62
N ILE A 154 19.84 5.35 5.33
CA ILE A 154 20.22 6.67 4.80
C ILE A 154 19.06 7.67 4.97
N VAL A 155 17.81 7.28 4.68
CA VAL A 155 16.63 8.13 4.87
C VAL A 155 16.39 8.44 6.35
N LEU A 156 16.53 7.45 7.22
CA LEU A 156 16.30 7.57 8.66
C LEU A 156 17.26 8.56 9.34
N ARG A 157 18.51 8.66 8.85
CA ARG A 157 19.58 9.44 9.53
C ARG A 157 19.62 9.13 11.04
N PRO A 158 20.08 7.96 11.49
CA PRO A 158 19.92 7.45 12.85
C PRO A 158 20.77 8.18 13.90
N THR A 159 21.05 9.47 13.73
CA THR A 159 21.73 10.31 14.70
C THR A 159 20.85 10.65 15.90
N GLU A 160 19.50 10.57 15.74
CA GLU A 160 18.53 10.77 16.80
C GLU A 160 17.37 9.80 16.62
N VAL A 161 16.82 9.27 17.71
CA VAL A 161 15.65 8.38 17.68
C VAL A 161 14.42 9.19 17.26
N ASN A 162 13.98 8.99 16.02
CA ASN A 162 12.78 9.64 15.50
C ASN A 162 11.59 8.65 15.54
N TRP A 163 10.73 8.79 16.54
CA TRP A 163 9.55 7.94 16.73
C TRP A 163 8.60 7.94 15.52
N ALA A 164 8.49 9.08 14.82
CA ALA A 164 7.67 9.16 13.61
C ALA A 164 8.26 8.33 12.46
N ALA A 165 9.59 8.27 12.35
CA ALA A 165 10.25 7.40 11.37
C ALA A 165 10.10 5.92 11.73
N LEU A 166 10.14 5.55 13.01
CA LEU A 166 9.82 4.19 13.45
C LEU A 166 8.35 3.85 13.16
N ALA A 167 7.42 4.79 13.36
CA ALA A 167 6.02 4.61 12.96
C ALA A 167 5.90 4.36 11.45
N ALA A 168 6.63 5.09 10.60
CA ALA A 168 6.65 4.86 9.16
C ALA A 168 7.16 3.45 8.78
N LEU A 169 8.19 2.95 9.46
CA LEU A 169 8.63 1.55 9.30
C LEU A 169 7.57 0.55 9.78
N GLY A 170 6.84 0.87 10.84
CA GLY A 170 5.68 0.08 11.30
C GLY A 170 4.58 0.01 10.25
N VAL A 171 4.34 1.10 9.49
CA VAL A 171 3.45 1.09 8.32
C VAL A 171 3.95 0.10 7.27
N ALA A 172 5.24 0.18 6.91
CA ALA A 172 5.84 -0.73 5.94
C ALA A 172 5.69 -2.21 6.36
N LEU A 173 5.91 -2.50 7.64
CA LEU A 173 5.71 -3.85 8.20
C LEU A 173 4.24 -4.29 8.11
N SER A 174 3.30 -3.41 8.48
CA SER A 174 1.86 -3.67 8.37
C SER A 174 1.46 -3.98 6.93
N MET A 175 1.95 -3.19 5.96
CA MET A 175 1.70 -3.42 4.53
C MET A 175 2.27 -4.77 4.08
N ALA A 176 3.50 -5.10 4.47
CA ALA A 176 4.15 -6.37 4.13
C ALA A 176 3.35 -7.57 4.67
N LEU A 177 2.93 -7.52 5.94
CA LEU A 177 2.12 -8.56 6.56
C LEU A 177 0.74 -8.69 5.88
N ASN A 178 0.07 -7.57 5.59
CA ASN A 178 -1.20 -7.60 4.87
C ASN A 178 -1.07 -8.22 3.48
N ASN A 179 0.01 -7.91 2.75
CA ASN A 179 0.27 -8.47 1.42
C ASN A 179 0.56 -9.99 1.48
N LEU A 180 1.22 -10.48 2.53
CA LEU A 180 1.41 -11.93 2.72
C LEU A 180 0.11 -12.64 3.08
N LEU A 181 -0.67 -12.06 3.99
CA LEU A 181 -1.92 -12.66 4.47
C LEU A 181 -3.03 -12.66 3.42
N ILE A 182 -2.97 -11.80 2.39
CA ILE A 182 -3.96 -11.80 1.32
C ILE A 182 -3.98 -13.14 0.56
N LYS A 183 -2.85 -13.84 0.50
CA LYS A 183 -2.74 -15.18 -0.09
C LYS A 183 -3.60 -16.25 0.62
N ARG A 184 -4.04 -15.96 1.85
CA ARG A 184 -4.92 -16.84 2.65
C ARG A 184 -6.41 -16.61 2.37
N ILE A 185 -6.74 -15.61 1.55
CA ILE A 185 -8.11 -15.29 1.13
C ILE A 185 -8.33 -15.91 -0.25
N PRO A 186 -9.46 -16.63 -0.47
CA PRO A 186 -9.77 -17.22 -1.75
C PRO A 186 -9.84 -16.17 -2.87
N LEU A 187 -9.28 -16.49 -4.04
CA LEU A 187 -9.23 -15.61 -5.22
C LEU A 187 -10.62 -15.23 -5.76
N GLN A 188 -11.63 -16.08 -5.52
CA GLN A 188 -13.01 -15.85 -5.96
C GLN A 188 -13.70 -14.74 -5.18
N GLN A 189 -13.15 -14.33 -4.02
CA GLN A 189 -13.77 -13.30 -3.21
C GLN A 189 -13.59 -11.92 -3.87
N PRO A 190 -14.68 -11.14 -4.04
CA PRO A 190 -14.61 -9.82 -4.62
C PRO A 190 -13.68 -8.87 -3.85
N ILE A 191 -12.90 -8.08 -4.57
CA ILE A 191 -11.96 -7.12 -3.97
C ILE A 191 -12.70 -6.13 -3.06
N ALA A 192 -13.87 -5.66 -3.48
CA ALA A 192 -14.69 -4.76 -2.68
C ALA A 192 -15.06 -5.35 -1.30
N GLN A 193 -15.38 -6.66 -1.24
CA GLN A 193 -15.61 -7.34 0.05
C GLN A 193 -14.33 -7.38 0.89
N THR A 194 -13.20 -7.72 0.29
CA THR A 194 -11.91 -7.76 1.00
C THR A 194 -11.56 -6.40 1.59
N LEU A 195 -11.72 -5.32 0.82
CA LEU A 195 -11.50 -3.95 1.28
C LEU A 195 -12.49 -3.54 2.38
N PHE A 196 -13.77 -3.90 2.22
CA PHE A 196 -14.80 -3.63 3.22
C PHE A 196 -14.46 -4.30 4.56
N PHE A 197 -14.18 -5.60 4.57
CA PHE A 197 -13.85 -6.31 5.79
C PHE A 197 -12.54 -5.81 6.42
N THR A 198 -11.56 -5.40 5.62
CA THR A 198 -10.32 -4.81 6.13
C THR A 198 -10.57 -3.52 6.92
N ASN A 199 -11.59 -2.74 6.56
CA ASN A 199 -11.92 -1.51 7.28
C ASN A 199 -12.92 -1.77 8.42
N VAL A 200 -13.96 -2.57 8.22
CA VAL A 200 -15.08 -2.71 9.17
C VAL A 200 -14.74 -3.60 10.36
N LEU A 201 -14.00 -4.70 10.17
CA LEU A 201 -13.78 -5.67 11.25
C LEU A 201 -12.89 -5.14 12.40
N SER A 202 -12.06 -4.14 12.15
CA SER A 202 -11.29 -3.45 13.18
C SER A 202 -11.98 -2.19 13.74
N MET A 203 -13.09 -1.75 13.14
CA MET A 203 -13.78 -0.52 13.54
C MET A 203 -14.22 -0.51 15.01
N PRO A 204 -14.79 -1.61 15.59
CA PRO A 204 -15.15 -1.62 17.01
C PRO A 204 -13.93 -1.41 17.93
N PHE A 205 -12.79 -1.98 17.55
CA PHE A 205 -11.55 -1.80 18.31
C PHE A 205 -11.02 -0.36 18.19
N ILE A 206 -11.01 0.20 16.99
CA ILE A 206 -10.60 1.61 16.77
C ILE A 206 -11.57 2.57 17.46
N MET A 207 -12.87 2.28 17.46
CA MET A 207 -13.86 3.09 18.19
C MET A 207 -13.60 3.08 19.69
N ALA A 208 -13.26 1.93 20.27
CA ALA A 208 -12.89 1.84 21.69
C ALA A 208 -11.63 2.65 22.01
N LEU A 209 -10.61 2.60 21.14
CA LEU A 209 -9.41 3.42 21.26
C LEU A 209 -9.68 4.91 21.10
N ALA A 210 -10.55 5.30 20.16
CA ALA A 210 -10.96 6.69 19.96
C ALA A 210 -11.71 7.23 21.18
N TRP A 211 -12.52 6.39 21.83
CA TRP A 211 -13.18 6.73 23.09
C TRP A 211 -12.17 6.86 24.23
N TRP A 212 -11.21 5.94 24.31
CA TRP A 212 -10.15 5.96 25.33
C TRP A 212 -9.16 7.12 25.16
N GLU A 213 -8.89 7.56 23.92
CA GLU A 213 -8.07 8.72 23.59
C GLU A 213 -8.61 10.00 24.25
N GLY A 214 -9.95 10.03 24.50
CA GLY A 214 -10.61 11.10 25.23
C GLY A 214 -10.82 12.37 24.38
N GLY A 215 -11.37 13.41 25.06
CA GLY A 215 -11.68 14.67 24.41
C GLY A 215 -13.00 14.67 23.65
N ASP A 216 -13.38 15.87 23.19
CA ASP A 216 -14.55 16.03 22.34
C ASP A 216 -14.31 15.49 20.94
N TRP A 217 -15.37 14.92 20.33
CA TRP A 217 -15.30 14.43 18.97
C TRP A 217 -15.04 15.57 17.99
N GLN A 218 -13.91 15.50 17.29
CA GLN A 218 -13.51 16.53 16.32
C GLN A 218 -14.12 16.25 14.95
N TRP A 219 -15.38 16.56 14.77
CA TRP A 219 -16.14 16.30 13.54
C TRP A 219 -15.57 16.95 12.29
N GLN A 220 -14.76 18.00 12.42
CA GLN A 220 -14.05 18.62 11.30
C GLN A 220 -13.08 17.66 10.59
N MET A 221 -12.55 16.65 11.30
CA MET A 221 -11.67 15.63 10.72
C MET A 221 -12.41 14.66 9.78
N TRP A 222 -13.75 14.66 9.79
CA TRP A 222 -14.54 13.83 8.89
C TRP A 222 -14.18 14.10 7.42
N TRP A 223 -14.05 15.35 7.01
CA TRP A 223 -13.82 15.72 5.62
C TRP A 223 -12.47 15.24 5.08
N PRO A 224 -11.31 15.49 5.73
CA PRO A 224 -10.04 14.92 5.29
C PRO A 224 -10.04 13.38 5.37
N ALA A 225 -10.72 12.78 6.36
CA ALA A 225 -10.84 11.33 6.46
C ALA A 225 -11.66 10.73 5.30
N PHE A 226 -12.80 11.35 4.96
CA PHE A 226 -13.63 10.95 3.83
C PHE A 226 -12.88 11.12 2.51
N GLY A 227 -12.25 12.28 2.29
CA GLY A 227 -11.44 12.55 1.10
C GLY A 227 -10.30 11.55 0.92
N SER A 228 -9.53 11.31 1.99
CA SER A 228 -8.46 10.31 1.99
C SER A 228 -8.98 8.90 1.66
N SER A 229 -10.12 8.48 2.25
CA SER A 229 -10.75 7.19 1.94
C SER A 229 -11.21 7.11 0.49
N ALA A 230 -11.87 8.15 -0.03
CA ALA A 230 -12.35 8.18 -1.41
C ALA A 230 -11.17 8.06 -2.41
N LEU A 231 -10.11 8.82 -2.19
CA LEU A 231 -8.89 8.76 -3.03
C LEU A 231 -8.24 7.38 -3.00
N ILE A 232 -8.13 6.75 -1.83
CA ILE A 232 -7.57 5.39 -1.71
C ILE A 232 -8.44 4.35 -2.40
N MET A 233 -9.78 4.50 -2.41
CA MET A 233 -10.67 3.61 -3.16
C MET A 233 -10.50 3.79 -4.68
N VAL A 234 -10.32 5.03 -5.15
CA VAL A 234 -10.00 5.32 -6.57
C VAL A 234 -8.65 4.69 -6.93
N TYR A 235 -7.61 4.87 -6.12
CA TYR A 235 -6.32 4.21 -6.29
C TYR A 235 -6.47 2.69 -6.42
N ALA A 236 -7.19 2.05 -5.49
CA ALA A 236 -7.42 0.61 -5.52
C ALA A 236 -8.12 0.17 -6.82
N GLY A 237 -9.10 0.93 -7.29
CA GLY A 237 -9.78 0.69 -8.56
C GLY A 237 -8.84 0.80 -9.76
N LEU A 238 -8.02 1.85 -9.82
CA LEU A 238 -7.03 2.05 -10.88
C LEU A 238 -5.98 0.92 -10.92
N CYS A 239 -5.49 0.49 -9.76
CA CYS A 239 -4.59 -0.65 -9.65
C CYS A 239 -5.22 -1.94 -10.22
N VAL A 240 -6.47 -2.26 -9.84
CA VAL A 240 -7.18 -3.43 -10.36
C VAL A 240 -7.30 -3.37 -11.87
N VAL A 241 -7.66 -2.22 -12.45
CA VAL A 241 -7.75 -2.04 -13.90
C VAL A 241 -6.39 -2.21 -14.57
N ALA A 242 -5.33 -1.63 -14.00
CA ALA A 242 -3.97 -1.73 -14.52
C ALA A 242 -3.51 -3.20 -14.62
N TYR A 243 -3.64 -3.93 -13.51
CA TYR A 243 -3.21 -5.34 -13.43
C TYR A 243 -4.09 -6.31 -14.22
N ARG A 244 -5.33 -5.94 -14.56
CA ARG A 244 -6.17 -6.70 -15.49
C ARG A 244 -5.79 -6.49 -16.96
N LYS A 245 -5.21 -5.34 -17.30
CA LYS A 245 -4.85 -4.99 -18.69
C LYS A 245 -3.46 -5.45 -19.10
N ALA A 246 -2.53 -5.59 -18.14
CA ALA A 246 -1.14 -5.93 -18.44
C ALA A 246 -0.56 -6.88 -17.38
N GLU A 247 0.44 -7.65 -17.79
CA GLU A 247 1.18 -8.53 -16.89
C GLU A 247 1.88 -7.72 -15.79
N ALA A 248 1.72 -8.15 -14.53
CA ALA A 248 2.28 -7.47 -13.37
C ALA A 248 3.78 -7.20 -13.50
N SER A 249 4.56 -8.15 -14.04
CA SER A 249 6.01 -8.02 -14.23
C SER A 249 6.41 -6.87 -15.17
N LYS A 250 5.51 -6.47 -16.09
CA LYS A 250 5.78 -5.40 -17.07
C LYS A 250 5.43 -4.01 -16.55
N ILE A 251 4.52 -3.91 -15.58
CA ILE A 251 3.99 -2.63 -15.09
C ILE A 251 4.35 -2.33 -13.63
N ALA A 252 4.78 -3.31 -12.83
CA ALA A 252 5.06 -3.15 -11.41
C ALA A 252 6.09 -2.05 -11.10
N SER A 253 7.04 -1.79 -12.01
CA SER A 253 8.01 -0.68 -11.83
C SER A 253 7.35 0.70 -11.83
N ALA A 254 6.15 0.83 -12.40
CA ALA A 254 5.40 2.09 -12.38
C ALA A 254 4.84 2.40 -10.97
N GLU A 255 4.72 1.43 -10.06
CA GLU A 255 4.32 1.68 -8.67
C GLU A 255 5.30 2.64 -7.95
N TYR A 256 6.58 2.61 -8.31
CA TYR A 256 7.59 3.48 -7.67
C TYR A 256 7.47 4.95 -8.10
N THR A 257 6.65 5.28 -9.09
CA THR A 257 6.36 6.68 -9.44
C THR A 257 5.66 7.42 -8.29
N GLY A 258 4.99 6.70 -7.39
CA GLY A 258 4.39 7.27 -6.18
C GLY A 258 5.41 8.01 -5.29
N LEU A 259 6.64 7.50 -5.19
CA LEU A 259 7.68 8.21 -4.44
C LEU A 259 8.10 9.52 -5.12
N LEU A 260 8.19 9.53 -6.44
CA LEU A 260 8.47 10.76 -7.19
C LEU A 260 7.34 11.78 -7.02
N MET A 261 6.08 11.30 -7.02
CA MET A 261 4.90 12.13 -6.75
C MET A 261 4.90 12.66 -5.32
N ALA A 262 5.32 11.85 -4.33
CA ALA A 262 5.41 12.29 -2.93
C ALA A 262 6.44 13.41 -2.76
N VAL A 263 7.59 13.32 -3.44
CA VAL A 263 8.58 14.40 -3.47
C VAL A 263 7.99 15.65 -4.14
N ALA A 264 7.37 15.51 -5.32
CA ALA A 264 6.79 16.64 -6.06
C ALA A 264 5.68 17.35 -5.26
N ILE A 265 4.75 16.59 -4.67
CA ILE A 265 3.64 17.13 -3.87
C ILE A 265 4.17 17.71 -2.55
N GLY A 266 5.16 17.08 -1.92
CA GLY A 266 5.82 17.59 -0.73
C GLY A 266 6.43 18.97 -0.95
N VAL A 267 7.15 19.14 -2.06
CA VAL A 267 7.71 20.46 -2.45
C VAL A 267 6.61 21.45 -2.78
N TRP A 268 5.61 21.04 -3.57
CA TRP A 268 4.62 21.97 -4.10
C TRP A 268 3.57 22.42 -3.08
N LEU A 269 3.06 21.50 -2.23
CA LEU A 269 1.98 21.80 -1.28
C LEU A 269 2.49 22.11 0.14
N PHE A 270 3.66 21.62 0.50
CA PHE A 270 4.17 21.70 1.87
C PHE A 270 5.53 22.42 1.97
N ASP A 271 6.02 23.02 0.87
CA ASP A 271 7.33 23.72 0.80
C ASP A 271 8.50 22.87 1.34
N GLU A 272 8.38 21.52 1.21
CA GLU A 272 9.40 20.59 1.68
C GLU A 272 10.66 20.69 0.82
N GLN A 273 11.82 20.67 1.47
CA GLN A 273 13.11 20.64 0.78
C GLN A 273 13.73 19.25 0.86
N PRO A 274 13.66 18.44 -0.22
CA PRO A 274 14.22 17.10 -0.24
C PRO A 274 15.74 17.17 -0.16
N GLY A 275 16.30 16.81 1.00
CA GLY A 275 17.75 16.78 1.19
C GLY A 275 18.41 15.61 0.44
N LEU A 276 19.73 15.77 0.18
CA LEU A 276 20.53 14.74 -0.50
C LEU A 276 20.41 13.33 0.09
N PRO A 277 20.36 13.12 1.43
CA PRO A 277 20.16 11.78 2.00
C PRO A 277 18.82 11.13 1.61
N LEU A 278 17.73 11.93 1.52
CA LEU A 278 16.45 11.41 1.05
C LEU A 278 16.57 10.91 -0.39
N LEU A 279 17.18 11.69 -1.28
CA LEU A 279 17.33 11.30 -2.70
C LEU A 279 18.21 10.05 -2.85
N LEU A 280 19.33 9.98 -2.15
CA LEU A 280 20.22 8.80 -2.16
C LEU A 280 19.53 7.56 -1.59
N GLY A 281 18.83 7.70 -0.47
CA GLY A 281 18.07 6.61 0.12
C GLY A 281 16.96 6.10 -0.79
N CYS A 282 16.21 7.00 -1.45
CA CYS A 282 15.21 6.65 -2.43
C CYS A 282 15.80 5.84 -3.61
N LEU A 283 16.96 6.25 -4.13
CA LEU A 283 17.64 5.50 -5.18
C LEU A 283 18.05 4.09 -4.71
N CYS A 284 18.59 3.97 -3.50
CA CYS A 284 18.94 2.68 -2.91
C CYS A 284 17.72 1.76 -2.67
N ILE A 285 16.54 2.31 -2.43
CA ILE A 285 15.29 1.53 -2.27
C ILE A 285 14.74 1.14 -3.65
N ILE A 286 14.61 2.10 -4.57
CA ILE A 286 13.88 1.91 -5.82
C ILE A 286 14.68 1.08 -6.83
N LEU A 287 15.97 1.37 -7.04
CA LEU A 287 16.75 0.72 -8.10
C LEU A 287 16.82 -0.80 -7.95
N PRO A 288 17.11 -1.37 -6.77
CA PRO A 288 17.09 -2.82 -6.59
C PRO A 288 15.70 -3.44 -6.80
N LEU A 289 14.63 -2.75 -6.39
CA LEU A 289 13.27 -3.24 -6.58
C LEU A 289 12.87 -3.26 -8.06
N ILE A 290 13.25 -2.23 -8.84
CA ILE A 290 13.07 -2.22 -10.29
C ILE A 290 13.87 -3.34 -10.94
N ALA A 291 15.13 -3.53 -10.55
CA ALA A 291 15.99 -4.60 -11.08
C ALA A 291 15.38 -5.99 -10.78
N MET A 292 14.85 -6.20 -9.59
CA MET A 292 14.15 -7.43 -9.21
C MET A 292 12.87 -7.65 -10.01
N ALA A 293 12.08 -6.59 -10.25
CA ALA A 293 10.83 -6.68 -11.01
C ALA A 293 11.08 -7.03 -12.50
N ARG A 294 12.23 -6.63 -13.05
CA ARG A 294 12.63 -6.92 -14.44
C ARG A 294 13.29 -8.28 -14.63
N SER A 295 13.78 -8.92 -13.56
CA SER A 295 14.40 -10.24 -13.66
C SER A 295 13.34 -11.31 -13.95
N LYS A 296 13.54 -12.08 -15.03
CA LYS A 296 12.67 -13.21 -15.40
C LYS A 296 12.68 -14.26 -14.27
N PRO A 297 11.53 -14.86 -13.91
CA PRO A 297 11.54 -16.03 -13.03
C PRO A 297 12.42 -17.11 -13.66
N LYS A 298 13.41 -17.63 -12.93
CA LYS A 298 14.08 -18.85 -13.36
C LYS A 298 13.04 -19.97 -13.44
N PRO A 299 13.02 -20.79 -14.52
CA PRO A 299 12.16 -21.97 -14.58
C PRO A 299 12.40 -22.78 -13.32
N GLN A 300 11.34 -23.11 -12.62
CA GLN A 300 11.39 -24.11 -11.56
C GLN A 300 11.74 -25.42 -12.25
N VAL A 301 12.94 -25.95 -11.98
CA VAL A 301 13.30 -27.32 -12.35
C VAL A 301 12.40 -28.19 -11.47
N GLU A 302 11.37 -28.81 -12.06
CA GLU A 302 10.63 -29.88 -11.42
C GLU A 302 11.63 -30.92 -10.95
N PRO A 303 11.61 -31.36 -9.68
CA PRO A 303 12.44 -32.48 -9.29
C PRO A 303 12.00 -33.69 -10.12
N ALA A 304 12.90 -34.26 -10.89
CA ALA A 304 12.70 -35.52 -11.57
C ALA A 304 12.26 -36.56 -10.54
N LEU A 305 11.08 -37.15 -10.76
CA LEU A 305 10.52 -38.26 -9.98
C LEU A 305 11.41 -39.50 -10.07
#